data_066a612c6f37e3d2847ffd5fbdbaf054
#
_entry.id   066a612c6f37e3d2847ffd5fbdbaf054
#
_cell.length_a   1.000
_cell.length_b   1.000
_cell.length_c   1.000
_cell.angle_alpha   90.00
_cell.angle_beta   90.00
_cell.angle_gamma   90.00
#
_symmetry.space_group_name_H-M   'P 1'
#
loop_
_entity.id
_entity.type
_entity.pdbx_description
1 polymer ?
#
loop_
_entity_poly.entity_id
_entity_poly.type
_entity_poly.pdbx_seq_one_letter_code
_entity_poly.pdbx_strand_id
1 'polypeptide(L)'
;ISLLTIASGITMGWPGDDTGLEWGTWSEAKVQDLRDSDKPVYIDFTAKWCTTCQINKRVYNNEGLQALFNGKGVEPLIADWTNEGPEIQKAINDLGKAAIPVNILYIPGQEEPVILPELLTVENVSKALNQISD
;
A
#
# COMPACT_ATOMS: atom_id res chain seq x y z
N ILE A 1 -22.16 19.36 17.26
CA ILE A 1 -21.97 19.12 16.98
C ILE A 1 -21.26 18.32 16.47
N SER A 2 -21.09 18.11 16.38
CA SER A 2 -20.54 17.48 15.90
C SER A 2 -20.31 16.49 15.53
N LEU A 3 -20.39 16.20 15.57
CA LEU A 3 -20.16 15.39 15.31
C LEU A 3 -19.76 14.59 14.63
N LEU A 4 -19.68 14.41 14.54
CA LEU A 4 -19.43 13.83 13.85
C LEU A 4 -18.68 13.11 13.45
N THR A 5 -18.31 13.02 13.51
CA THR A 5 -17.62 12.52 13.14
C THR A 5 -17.18 11.49 13.07
N ILE A 6 -17.20 11.15 13.28
CA ILE A 6 -16.86 10.28 13.43
C ILE A 6 -16.69 9.32 12.78
N ALA A 7 -17.02 9.03 12.60
CA ALA A 7 -17.12 8.08 12.10
C ALA A 7 -16.20 7.55 11.44
N SER A 8 -16.01 7.72 11.26
CA SER A 8 -15.29 7.42 10.61
C SER A 8 -14.45 6.47 10.80
N GLY A 9 -14.05 6.39 11.13
CA GLY A 9 -13.04 5.62 11.38
C GLY A 9 -13.17 4.23 11.25
N ILE A 10 -14.00 3.91 10.80
CA ILE A 10 -14.20 2.76 10.87
C ILE A 10 -13.55 2.00 10.01
N THR A 11 -12.73 1.65 10.10
CA THR A 11 -12.04 1.00 9.30
C THR A 11 -12.21 -0.31 9.49
N MET A 12 -12.17 -1.05 8.75
CA MET A 12 -12.36 -2.24 8.79
C MET A 12 -11.33 -3.02 9.03
N GLY A 13 -10.70 -3.02 9.47
CA GLY A 13 -9.79 -3.69 9.96
C GLY A 13 -9.21 -4.89 9.39
N TRP A 14 -8.08 -4.83 8.96
CA TRP A 14 -7.25 -5.93 8.71
C TRP A 14 -6.63 -6.36 9.99
N PRO A 15 -6.43 -7.60 10.24
CA PRO A 15 -5.60 -8.04 11.37
C PRO A 15 -4.22 -7.45 11.23
N GLY A 16 -3.74 -6.82 12.27
CA GLY A 16 -2.43 -6.23 12.27
C GLY A 16 -2.31 -4.94 11.53
N ASP A 17 -3.48 -4.32 11.22
CA ASP A 17 -3.48 -3.17 10.45
C ASP A 17 -3.50 -1.96 11.27
N ASP A 18 -3.20 -1.98 12.49
CA ASP A 18 -3.22 -0.88 13.41
C ASP A 18 -1.86 -0.23 13.34
N THR A 19 -1.54 0.37 12.21
CA THR A 19 -0.20 0.83 11.95
C THR A 19 -0.05 2.33 11.99
N GLY A 20 -1.11 3.11 12.14
CA GLY A 20 -1.01 4.55 12.06
C GLY A 20 -1.08 5.11 10.66
N LEU A 21 -1.15 4.26 9.65
CA LEU A 21 -1.40 4.67 8.27
C LEU A 21 -2.86 4.43 7.94
N GLU A 22 -3.42 5.27 7.09
CA GLU A 22 -4.81 5.11 6.70
C GLU A 22 -4.86 4.39 5.37
N TRP A 23 -4.99 3.09 5.42
CA TRP A 23 -4.99 2.26 4.22
C TRP A 23 -6.35 2.34 3.52
N GLY A 24 -6.30 2.60 2.23
CA GLY A 24 -7.49 2.50 1.40
C GLY A 24 -7.58 1.13 0.78
N THR A 25 -8.71 0.86 0.16
CA THR A 25 -8.93 -0.40 -0.55
C THR A 25 -8.52 -0.23 -1.99
N TRP A 26 -7.72 -1.16 -2.48
CA TRP A 26 -7.27 -1.15 -3.86
C TRP A 26 -8.44 -1.36 -4.81
N SER A 27 -8.48 -0.63 -5.88
CA SER A 27 -9.21 -0.97 -7.09
C SER A 27 -8.45 -0.33 -8.24
N GLU A 28 -8.65 -0.86 -9.42
CA GLU A 28 -7.97 -0.31 -10.58
C GLU A 28 -8.36 1.15 -10.78
N ALA A 29 -9.64 1.45 -10.59
CA ALA A 29 -10.12 2.82 -10.75
C ALA A 29 -9.52 3.74 -9.70
N LYS A 30 -9.38 3.28 -8.47
CA LYS A 30 -8.81 4.09 -7.40
C LYS A 30 -7.36 4.43 -7.69
N VAL A 31 -6.60 3.44 -8.15
CA VAL A 31 -5.19 3.67 -8.50
C VAL A 31 -5.10 4.70 -9.62
N GLN A 32 -5.95 4.54 -10.64
CA GLN A 32 -5.90 5.45 -11.78
C GLN A 32 -6.27 6.88 -11.36
N ASP A 33 -7.29 7.03 -10.53
CA ASP A 33 -7.70 8.34 -10.04
C ASP A 33 -6.57 9.03 -9.26
N LEU A 34 -5.91 8.28 -8.39
CA LEU A 34 -4.82 8.85 -7.60
C LEU A 34 -3.65 9.24 -8.48
N ARG A 35 -3.32 8.38 -9.46
CA ARG A 35 -2.22 8.69 -10.37
C ARG A 35 -2.54 9.88 -11.25
N ASP A 36 -3.79 9.99 -11.68
CA ASP A 36 -4.22 11.14 -12.48
C ASP A 36 -4.14 12.44 -11.69
N SER A 37 -4.19 12.36 -10.37
CA SER A 37 -4.05 13.51 -9.48
C SER A 37 -2.62 13.73 -9.05
N ASP A 38 -1.67 13.04 -9.68
CA ASP A 38 -0.24 13.15 -9.38
C ASP A 38 0.10 12.80 -7.94
N LYS A 39 -0.61 11.83 -7.37
CA LYS A 39 -0.31 11.37 -6.01
C LYS A 39 0.51 10.10 -6.07
N PRO A 40 1.52 9.99 -5.19
CA PRO A 40 2.23 8.71 -5.10
C PRO A 40 1.33 7.68 -4.45
N VAL A 41 1.37 6.46 -4.98
CA VAL A 41 0.48 5.38 -4.52
C VAL A 41 1.32 4.17 -4.16
N TYR A 42 1.17 3.71 -2.93
CA TYR A 42 1.85 2.51 -2.45
C TYR A 42 0.80 1.40 -2.36
N ILE A 43 1.08 0.25 -2.97
CA ILE A 43 0.12 -0.84 -2.98
C ILE A 43 0.74 -2.07 -2.36
N ASP A 44 0.06 -2.63 -1.37
CA ASP A 44 0.46 -3.86 -0.71
C ASP A 44 -0.50 -4.95 -1.20
N PHE A 45 0.00 -5.83 -2.07
CA PHE A 45 -0.77 -6.99 -2.51
C PHE A 45 -0.54 -8.10 -1.48
N THR A 46 -1.59 -8.48 -0.79
CA THR A 46 -1.48 -9.29 0.41
C THR A 46 -2.66 -10.25 0.51
N ALA A 47 -2.62 -11.15 1.47
CA ALA A 47 -3.73 -12.04 1.80
C ALA A 47 -3.60 -12.43 3.25
N LYS A 48 -4.71 -12.76 3.87
CA LYS A 48 -4.71 -13.13 5.28
C LYS A 48 -3.99 -14.46 5.52
N TRP A 49 -4.01 -15.35 4.53
CA TRP A 49 -3.35 -16.65 4.64
C TRP A 49 -1.85 -16.58 4.32
N CYS A 50 -1.34 -15.45 3.91
CA CYS A 50 0.05 -15.31 3.48
C CYS A 50 0.90 -14.91 4.68
N THR A 51 1.64 -15.85 5.23
CA THR A 51 2.45 -15.60 6.43
C THR A 51 3.49 -14.52 6.20
N THR A 52 4.19 -14.57 5.07
CA THR A 52 5.21 -13.58 4.76
C THR A 52 4.60 -12.19 4.62
N CYS A 53 3.40 -12.10 4.05
CA CYS A 53 2.70 -10.82 3.94
C CYS A 53 2.43 -10.24 5.32
N GLN A 54 2.01 -11.09 6.26
CA GLN A 54 1.70 -10.63 7.61
C GLN A 54 2.96 -10.18 8.35
N ILE A 55 4.07 -10.89 8.13
CA ILE A 55 5.34 -10.49 8.72
C ILE A 55 5.78 -9.14 8.15
N ASN A 56 5.63 -8.95 6.85
CA ASN A 56 6.00 -7.68 6.21
C ASN A 56 5.25 -6.50 6.80
N LYS A 57 4.04 -6.70 7.29
CA LYS A 57 3.25 -5.58 7.80
C LYS A 57 3.86 -4.95 9.04
N ARG A 58 4.78 -5.63 9.68
CA ARG A 58 5.43 -5.08 10.88
C ARG A 58 6.23 -3.83 10.57
N VAL A 59 6.72 -3.67 9.34
CA VAL A 59 7.51 -2.48 9.01
C VAL A 59 6.66 -1.23 9.12
N TYR A 60 5.36 -1.35 8.90
CA TYR A 60 4.48 -0.18 8.92
C TYR A 60 4.24 0.36 10.32
N ASN A 61 4.66 -0.37 11.36
CA ASN A 61 4.56 0.13 12.74
C ASN A 61 5.68 1.11 13.08
N ASN A 62 6.66 1.25 12.22
CA ASN A 62 7.79 2.16 12.47
C ASN A 62 7.32 3.61 12.30
N GLU A 63 7.50 4.42 13.34
CA GLU A 63 6.99 5.79 13.31
C GLU A 63 7.70 6.66 12.29
N GLY A 64 9.00 6.45 12.11
CA GLY A 64 9.74 7.18 11.09
C GLY A 64 9.22 6.89 9.70
N LEU A 65 8.87 5.63 9.44
CA LEU A 65 8.32 5.25 8.15
C LEU A 65 6.95 5.86 7.95
N GLN A 66 6.11 5.85 8.99
CA GLN A 66 4.78 6.48 8.92
C GLN A 66 4.91 7.97 8.61
N ALA A 67 5.86 8.64 9.25
CA ALA A 67 6.09 10.06 9.00
C ALA A 67 6.52 10.29 7.56
N LEU A 68 7.29 9.38 7.00
CA LEU A 68 7.75 9.50 5.62
C LEU A 68 6.59 9.33 4.63
N PHE A 69 5.72 8.34 4.87
CA PHE A 69 4.50 8.19 4.07
C PHE A 69 3.68 9.49 4.10
N ASN A 70 3.47 10.01 5.29
CA ASN A 70 2.63 11.20 5.44
C ASN A 70 3.31 12.44 4.86
N GLY A 71 4.61 12.57 5.06
CA GLY A 71 5.35 13.72 4.56
C GLY A 71 5.45 13.77 3.05
N LYS A 72 5.48 12.61 2.41
CA LYS A 72 5.53 12.53 0.96
C LYS A 72 4.14 12.50 0.32
N GLY A 73 3.10 12.47 1.13
CA GLY A 73 1.73 12.44 0.61
C GLY A 73 1.35 11.14 -0.06
N VAL A 74 1.93 10.02 0.40
CA VAL A 74 1.70 8.72 -0.22
C VAL A 74 0.35 8.18 0.19
N GLU A 75 -0.40 7.66 -0.79
CA GLU A 75 -1.68 7.01 -0.53
C GLU A 75 -1.45 5.50 -0.47
N PRO A 76 -1.58 4.90 0.73
CA PRO A 76 -1.36 3.47 0.84
C PRO A 76 -2.65 2.71 0.59
N LEU A 77 -2.58 1.69 -0.25
CA LEU A 77 -3.74 0.86 -0.60
C LEU A 77 -3.43 -0.60 -0.32
N ILE A 78 -4.43 -1.33 0.17
CA ILE A 78 -4.33 -2.76 0.34
C ILE A 78 -5.08 -3.43 -0.78
N ALA A 79 -4.40 -4.33 -1.48
CA ALA A 79 -5.02 -5.20 -2.47
C ALA A 79 -5.12 -6.58 -1.85
N ASP A 80 -6.30 -6.89 -1.33
CA ASP A 80 -6.53 -8.10 -0.54
C ASP A 80 -6.89 -9.26 -1.47
N TRP A 81 -5.96 -10.16 -1.66
CA TRP A 81 -6.12 -11.32 -2.53
C TRP A 81 -6.47 -12.57 -1.73
N THR A 82 -7.03 -12.41 -0.55
CA THR A 82 -7.38 -13.56 0.31
C THR A 82 -8.29 -14.54 -0.43
N ASN A 83 -9.23 -14.04 -1.21
CA ASN A 83 -10.15 -14.88 -1.98
C ASN A 83 -9.68 -15.11 -3.41
N GLU A 84 -8.47 -14.70 -3.72
CA GLU A 84 -7.84 -14.92 -5.02
C GLU A 84 -8.69 -14.38 -6.19
N GLY A 85 -9.24 -13.19 -5.98
CA GLY A 85 -10.08 -12.56 -6.99
C GLY A 85 -9.33 -12.25 -8.27
N PRO A 86 -10.03 -12.29 -9.41
CA PRO A 86 -9.35 -12.17 -10.70
C PRO A 86 -8.79 -10.79 -11.01
N GLU A 87 -9.39 -9.74 -10.47
CA GLU A 87 -8.89 -8.40 -10.76
C GLU A 87 -7.52 -8.17 -10.14
N ILE A 88 -7.35 -8.60 -8.89
CA ILE A 88 -6.06 -8.47 -8.23
C ILE A 88 -5.07 -9.43 -8.84
N GLN A 89 -5.52 -10.63 -9.21
CA GLN A 89 -4.62 -11.58 -9.86
C GLN A 89 -4.07 -11.00 -11.16
N LYS A 90 -4.94 -10.36 -11.95
CA LYS A 90 -4.49 -9.74 -13.18
C LYS A 90 -3.46 -8.65 -12.89
N ALA A 91 -3.70 -7.84 -11.86
CA ALA A 91 -2.78 -6.77 -11.51
C ALA A 91 -1.42 -7.33 -11.11
N ILE A 92 -1.40 -8.43 -10.35
CA ILE A 92 -0.16 -9.10 -9.96
C ILE A 92 0.56 -9.61 -11.20
N ASN A 93 -0.17 -10.26 -12.10
CA ASN A 93 0.42 -10.82 -13.31
C ASN A 93 0.95 -9.73 -14.25
N ASP A 94 0.27 -8.59 -14.31
CA ASP A 94 0.72 -7.48 -15.14
C ASP A 94 2.04 -6.91 -14.65
N LEU A 95 2.38 -7.13 -13.39
CA LEU A 95 3.67 -6.72 -12.83
C LEU A 95 4.76 -7.75 -13.08
N GLY A 96 4.43 -8.83 -13.79
CA GLY A 96 5.39 -9.90 -14.01
C GLY A 96 5.53 -10.85 -12.85
N LYS A 97 4.55 -10.85 -11.94
CA LYS A 97 4.60 -11.68 -10.75
C LYS A 97 3.52 -12.75 -10.80
N ALA A 98 3.73 -13.82 -10.05
CA ALA A 98 2.77 -14.91 -10.00
C ALA A 98 2.21 -15.14 -8.62
N ALA A 99 2.77 -14.51 -7.59
CA ALA A 99 2.38 -14.78 -6.22
C ALA A 99 2.66 -13.56 -5.36
N ILE A 100 2.17 -13.59 -4.13
CA ILE A 100 2.37 -12.54 -3.14
C ILE A 100 3.38 -13.01 -2.10
N PRO A 101 4.02 -12.10 -1.34
CA PRO A 101 3.72 -10.67 -1.27
C PRO A 101 4.31 -9.90 -2.45
N VAL A 102 3.60 -8.86 -2.85
CA VAL A 102 4.11 -7.91 -3.85
C VAL A 102 3.79 -6.53 -3.31
N ASN A 103 4.78 -5.65 -3.27
CA ASN A 103 4.62 -4.29 -2.80
C ASN A 103 5.20 -3.36 -3.84
N ILE A 104 4.45 -2.36 -4.25
CA ILE A 104 4.90 -1.45 -5.29
C ILE A 104 4.61 -0.02 -4.92
N LEU A 105 5.34 0.88 -5.57
CA LEU A 105 5.14 2.32 -5.38
C LEU A 105 5.08 2.98 -6.75
N TYR A 106 3.96 3.64 -7.04
CA TYR A 106 3.86 4.48 -8.22
C TYR A 106 4.29 5.89 -7.84
N ILE A 107 5.28 6.41 -8.55
CA ILE A 107 5.81 7.75 -8.32
C ILE A 107 5.28 8.67 -9.41
N PRO A 108 4.77 9.86 -9.06
CA PRO A 108 4.28 10.78 -10.09
C PRO A 108 5.36 11.08 -11.13
N GLY A 109 4.96 11.07 -12.38
CA GLY A 109 5.88 11.29 -13.49
C GLY A 109 6.59 10.06 -13.99
N GLN A 110 6.44 8.91 -13.32
CA GLN A 110 7.05 7.67 -13.75
C GLN A 110 5.96 6.69 -14.11
N GLU A 111 6.07 6.09 -15.31
CA GLU A 111 5.05 5.18 -15.75
C GLU A 111 5.14 3.84 -15.08
N GLU A 112 6.34 3.33 -14.88
CA GLU A 112 6.55 2.03 -14.28
C GLU A 112 6.66 2.16 -12.77
N PRO A 113 6.07 1.25 -12.00
CA PRO A 113 6.18 1.32 -10.55
C PRO A 113 7.54 0.84 -10.07
N VAL A 114 7.93 1.30 -8.88
CA VAL A 114 9.05 0.72 -8.17
C VAL A 114 8.54 -0.54 -7.49
N ILE A 115 9.17 -1.68 -7.78
CA ILE A 115 8.78 -2.95 -7.16
C ILE A 115 9.75 -3.22 -6.02
N LEU A 116 9.20 -3.33 -4.81
CA LEU A 116 10.02 -3.53 -3.63
C LEU A 116 10.44 -4.99 -3.51
N PRO A 117 11.47 -5.27 -2.70
CA PRO A 117 11.85 -6.67 -2.43
C PRO A 117 10.72 -7.43 -1.76
N GLU A 118 10.73 -8.73 -1.90
CA GLU A 118 9.69 -9.57 -1.32
C GLU A 118 9.64 -9.43 0.18
N LEU A 119 10.78 -9.39 0.85
CA LEU A 119 10.81 -9.19 2.30
C LEU A 119 11.05 -7.70 2.55
N LEU A 120 10.12 -7.08 3.26
CA LEU A 120 10.20 -5.66 3.52
C LEU A 120 11.04 -5.37 4.76
N THR A 121 11.81 -4.30 4.69
CA THR A 121 12.49 -3.73 5.84
C THR A 121 12.16 -2.24 5.88
N VAL A 122 12.32 -1.63 7.04
CA VAL A 122 12.14 -0.18 7.14
C VAL A 122 13.06 0.50 6.14
N GLU A 123 14.29 -0.02 6.00
CA GLU A 123 15.26 0.59 5.11
C GLU A 123 14.83 0.54 3.65
N ASN A 124 14.38 -0.63 3.17
CA ASN A 124 14.06 -0.72 1.74
C ASN A 124 12.77 0.02 1.39
N VAL A 125 11.81 0.07 2.31
CA VAL A 125 10.60 0.86 2.06
C VAL A 125 10.95 2.35 2.09
N SER A 126 11.76 2.80 3.06
CA SER A 126 12.19 4.20 3.12
C SER A 126 12.94 4.61 1.87
N LYS A 127 13.80 3.72 1.37
CA LYS A 127 14.57 4.02 0.16
C LYS A 127 13.65 4.22 -1.03
N ALA A 128 12.61 3.40 -1.15
CA ALA A 128 11.65 3.57 -2.23
C ALA A 128 10.92 4.90 -2.11
N LEU A 129 10.45 5.23 -0.91
CA LEU A 129 9.69 6.47 -0.70
C LEU A 129 10.57 7.70 -0.95
N ASN A 130 11.87 7.61 -0.67
CA ASN A 130 12.76 8.73 -0.88
C ASN A 130 13.03 9.01 -2.35
N GLN A 131 12.59 8.16 -3.25
CA GLN A 131 12.67 8.45 -4.68
C GLN A 131 11.61 9.45 -5.11
N ILE A 132 10.62 9.72 -4.27
CA ILE A 132 9.57 10.67 -4.59
C ILE A 132 10.13 12.09 -4.44
N SER A 133 9.96 12.92 -5.47
CA SER A 133 10.39 14.32 -5.39
C SER A 133 9.47 15.08 -4.46
N ASP A 134 10.04 16.01 -3.74
CA ASP A 134 9.24 16.85 -2.84
C ASP A 134 8.57 18.00 -3.57
#